data_9d26107fc0cbbf53681f6db061ee728e
#
_entry.id   9d26107fc0cbbf53681f6db061ee728e
#
_cell.length_a   1.000
_cell.length_b   1.000
_cell.length_c   1.000
_cell.angle_alpha   90.00
_cell.angle_beta   90.00
_cell.angle_gamma   90.00
#
_symmetry.space_group_name_H-M   'P 1'
#
loop_
_entity.id
_entity.type
_entity.pdbx_description
1 polymer ?
#
loop_
_entity_poly.entity_id
_entity_poly.type
_entity_poly.pdbx_seq_one_letter_code
_entity_poly.pdbx_strand_id
1 'polypeptide(L)'
;IRYSITNYPRMTVTVFTLLILPSIPYIVKGLDYKKKKNILAFCYGAIVMIIFILLGIKYGDKTAGAVTIQLVKGVCFTRGYLIKLIFCGIVAAGAMIIPGISGSLLLMMLGEYYNVVYLISSLASALREKSFTIFGPLIALALGIGIGLVAFSKAINYLLKNHREFTLFFIEGIITFSIIQMWLSI
;
A
#
# COMPACT_ATOMS: atom_id res chain seq x y z
N ILE A 1 4.20 -15.36 -11.40
CA ILE A 1 4.85 -14.48 -10.39
C ILE A 1 5.13 -15.26 -9.10
N ARG A 2 4.14 -15.90 -8.44
CA ARG A 2 4.36 -16.68 -7.20
C ARG A 2 5.42 -17.78 -7.35
N TYR A 3 5.36 -18.57 -8.45
CA TYR A 3 6.34 -19.59 -8.77
C TYR A 3 7.76 -19.03 -8.94
N SER A 4 7.89 -17.89 -9.62
CA SER A 4 9.18 -17.25 -9.86
C SER A 4 9.80 -16.68 -8.58
N ILE A 5 8.97 -16.08 -7.70
CA ILE A 5 9.43 -15.56 -6.40
C ILE A 5 9.90 -16.68 -5.47
N THR A 6 9.21 -17.84 -5.50
CA THR A 6 9.55 -18.96 -4.61
C THR A 6 10.80 -19.72 -5.07
N ASN A 7 10.96 -19.95 -6.39
CA ASN A 7 12.06 -20.75 -6.91
C ASN A 7 13.30 -19.94 -7.32
N TYR A 8 13.10 -18.68 -7.74
CA TYR A 8 14.18 -17.80 -8.22
C TYR A 8 14.05 -16.38 -7.66
N PRO A 9 14.12 -16.20 -6.32
CA PRO A 9 13.86 -14.90 -5.69
C PRO A 9 14.84 -13.81 -6.18
N ARG A 10 16.13 -14.13 -6.24
CA ARG A 10 17.17 -13.19 -6.69
C ARG A 10 16.99 -12.73 -8.14
N MET A 11 16.69 -13.66 -9.05
CA MET A 11 16.45 -13.31 -10.46
C MET A 11 15.20 -12.44 -10.61
N THR A 12 14.13 -12.76 -9.88
CA THR A 12 12.89 -11.99 -9.92
C THR A 12 13.13 -10.56 -9.44
N VAL A 13 13.82 -10.38 -8.31
CA VAL A 13 14.15 -9.05 -7.77
C VAL A 13 15.08 -8.28 -8.69
N THR A 14 16.08 -8.95 -9.31
CA THR A 14 16.95 -8.31 -10.31
C THR A 14 16.16 -7.76 -11.49
N VAL A 15 15.22 -8.54 -12.04
CA VAL A 15 14.37 -8.09 -13.15
C VAL A 15 13.52 -6.87 -12.74
N PHE A 16 12.89 -6.91 -11.56
CA PHE A 16 12.13 -5.75 -11.06
C PHE A 16 13.01 -4.52 -10.86
N THR A 17 14.20 -4.70 -10.28
CA THR A 17 15.17 -3.61 -10.10
C THR A 17 15.56 -3.00 -11.44
N LEU A 18 15.87 -3.82 -12.45
CA LEU A 18 16.22 -3.36 -13.80
C LEU A 18 15.08 -2.62 -14.51
N LEU A 19 13.82 -2.97 -14.21
CA LEU A 19 12.65 -2.27 -14.75
C LEU A 19 12.43 -0.91 -14.07
N ILE A 20 12.69 -0.82 -12.77
CA ILE A 20 12.45 0.40 -11.98
C ILE A 20 13.62 1.39 -12.11
N LEU A 21 14.85 0.90 -12.17
CA LEU A 21 16.06 1.73 -12.16
C LEU A 21 16.11 2.80 -13.28
N PRO A 22 15.69 2.53 -14.53
CA PRO A 22 15.63 3.55 -15.57
C PRO A 22 14.60 4.65 -15.33
N SER A 23 13.56 4.40 -14.49
CA SER A 23 12.55 5.41 -14.19
C SER A 23 13.10 6.53 -13.30
N ILE A 24 14.12 6.25 -12.47
CA ILE A 24 14.72 7.21 -11.54
C ILE A 24 15.30 8.43 -12.31
N PRO A 25 16.27 8.27 -13.23
CA PRO A 25 16.81 9.42 -13.96
C PRO A 25 15.77 10.10 -14.87
N TYR A 26 14.75 9.36 -15.32
CA TYR A 26 13.69 9.94 -16.16
C TYR A 26 12.78 10.89 -15.37
N ILE A 27 12.42 10.52 -14.13
CA ILE A 27 11.56 11.32 -13.24
C ILE A 27 12.22 12.66 -12.90
N VAL A 28 13.54 12.67 -12.70
CA VAL A 28 14.31 13.85 -12.22
C VAL A 28 15.02 14.59 -13.36
N LYS A 29 14.82 14.14 -14.60
CA LYS A 29 15.44 14.75 -15.78
C LYS A 29 15.07 16.24 -15.90
N GLY A 30 16.10 17.10 -15.93
CA GLY A 30 15.91 18.55 -16.05
C GLY A 30 15.65 19.28 -14.72
N LEU A 31 15.78 18.61 -13.57
CA LEU A 31 15.64 19.21 -12.26
C LEU A 31 17.01 19.44 -11.60
N ASP A 32 17.11 20.49 -10.77
CA ASP A 32 18.35 20.82 -10.07
C ASP A 32 18.57 19.97 -8.81
N TYR A 33 19.50 19.01 -8.88
CA TYR A 33 19.90 18.16 -7.75
C TYR A 33 20.60 18.94 -6.60
N LYS A 34 21.16 20.11 -6.90
CA LYS A 34 21.96 20.89 -5.94
C LYS A 34 21.11 21.75 -4.98
N LYS A 35 19.82 21.93 -5.26
CA LYS A 35 18.94 22.70 -4.38
C LYS A 35 18.75 21.97 -3.05
N LYS A 36 19.08 22.61 -1.93
CA LYS A 36 18.89 22.05 -0.57
C LYS A 36 17.48 21.54 -0.31
N LYS A 37 16.45 22.21 -0.87
CA LYS A 37 15.04 21.78 -0.76
C LYS A 37 14.78 20.42 -1.41
N ASN A 38 15.44 20.11 -2.54
CA ASN A 38 15.28 18.87 -3.27
C ASN A 38 15.96 17.70 -2.54
N ILE A 39 17.15 17.94 -1.99
CA ILE A 39 17.85 16.96 -1.15
C ILE A 39 17.02 16.65 0.10
N LEU A 40 16.45 17.68 0.76
CA LEU A 40 15.57 17.49 1.90
C LEU A 40 14.33 16.66 1.52
N ALA A 41 13.71 16.93 0.36
CA ALA A 41 12.56 16.15 -0.11
C ALA A 41 12.90 14.67 -0.31
N PHE A 42 14.05 14.36 -0.93
CA PHE A 42 14.55 13.01 -1.07
C PHE A 42 14.76 12.33 0.30
N CYS A 43 15.40 13.01 1.24
CA CYS A 43 15.60 12.52 2.60
C CYS A 43 14.25 12.25 3.32
N TYR A 44 13.25 13.12 3.15
CA TYR A 44 11.92 12.88 3.70
C TYR A 44 11.27 11.62 3.11
N GLY A 45 11.36 11.43 1.79
CA GLY A 45 10.88 10.20 1.14
C GLY A 45 11.57 8.95 1.67
N ALA A 46 12.90 9.01 1.81
CA ALA A 46 13.72 7.94 2.39
C ALA A 46 13.31 7.62 3.83
N ILE A 47 13.14 8.64 4.68
CA ILE A 47 12.73 8.46 6.09
C ILE A 47 11.34 7.82 6.17
N VAL A 48 10.39 8.29 5.37
CA VAL A 48 9.04 7.70 5.33
C VAL A 48 9.12 6.22 4.98
N MET A 49 9.94 5.85 3.98
CA MET A 49 10.09 4.45 3.59
C MET A 49 10.78 3.61 4.67
N ILE A 50 11.82 4.14 5.32
CA ILE A 50 12.50 3.45 6.44
C ILE A 50 11.52 3.20 7.59
N ILE A 51 10.73 4.19 7.97
CA ILE A 51 9.69 4.03 9.01
C ILE A 51 8.71 2.93 8.59
N PHE A 52 8.30 2.92 7.32
CA PHE A 52 7.37 1.93 6.79
C PHE A 52 7.96 0.50 6.83
N ILE A 53 9.25 0.35 6.51
CA ILE A 53 9.98 -0.92 6.61
C ILE A 53 10.03 -1.40 8.06
N LEU A 54 10.42 -0.53 9.00
CA LEU A 54 10.51 -0.87 10.42
C LEU A 54 9.14 -1.28 11.00
N LEU A 55 8.09 -0.56 10.63
CA LEU A 55 6.72 -0.92 11.01
C LEU A 55 6.31 -2.26 10.40
N GLY A 56 6.65 -2.51 9.14
CA GLY A 56 6.40 -3.78 8.46
C GLY A 56 7.05 -4.97 9.17
N ILE A 57 8.31 -4.83 9.58
CA ILE A 57 9.03 -5.86 10.35
C ILE A 57 8.38 -6.08 11.72
N LYS A 58 8.00 -4.99 12.41
CA LYS A 58 7.43 -5.07 13.76
C LYS A 58 6.01 -5.67 13.79
N TYR A 59 5.19 -5.37 12.80
CA TYR A 59 3.76 -5.72 12.77
C TYR A 59 3.42 -6.80 11.75
N GLY A 60 4.24 -7.03 10.72
CA GLY A 60 3.99 -8.00 9.66
C GLY A 60 3.84 -9.43 10.14
N ASP A 61 4.69 -9.88 11.07
CA ASP A 61 4.67 -11.25 11.61
C ASP A 61 3.61 -11.45 12.70
N LYS A 62 3.28 -10.43 13.48
CA LYS A 62 2.38 -10.57 14.63
C LYS A 62 0.91 -10.66 14.26
N THR A 63 0.52 -10.16 13.10
CA THR A 63 -0.86 -10.15 12.63
C THR A 63 -1.26 -11.41 11.86
N ALA A 64 -0.29 -12.21 11.43
CA ALA A 64 -0.56 -13.44 10.67
C ALA A 64 -1.30 -14.52 11.47
N GLY A 65 -1.21 -14.51 12.81
CA GLY A 65 -1.78 -15.56 13.66
C GLY A 65 -3.03 -15.17 14.48
N ALA A 66 -3.26 -13.88 14.71
CA ALA A 66 -4.20 -13.46 15.76
C ALA A 66 -5.61 -13.07 15.28
N VAL A 67 -5.82 -12.78 14.00
CA VAL A 67 -7.04 -12.10 13.54
C VAL A 67 -8.01 -12.98 12.74
N THR A 68 -7.57 -14.14 12.28
CA THR A 68 -8.37 -15.05 11.43
C THR A 68 -9.64 -15.61 12.15
N ILE A 69 -9.75 -15.46 13.45
CA ILE A 69 -10.78 -16.15 14.25
C ILE A 69 -12.04 -15.29 14.44
N GLN A 70 -11.98 -13.98 14.31
CA GLN A 70 -13.12 -13.12 14.66
C GLN A 70 -14.21 -13.02 13.59
N LEU A 71 -13.87 -13.13 12.30
CA LEU A 71 -14.87 -13.08 11.22
C LEU A 71 -15.56 -14.42 10.97
N VAL A 72 -14.86 -15.54 11.24
CA VAL A 72 -15.42 -16.88 11.06
C VAL A 72 -16.57 -17.16 12.07
N LYS A 73 -16.64 -16.41 13.18
CA LYS A 73 -17.63 -16.60 14.23
C LYS A 73 -18.75 -15.54 14.26
N GLY A 74 -19.16 -15.00 13.11
CA GLY A 74 -20.36 -14.15 13.06
C GLY A 74 -20.24 -12.84 13.82
N VAL A 75 -19.16 -12.10 13.57
CA VAL A 75 -19.05 -10.73 14.06
C VAL A 75 -20.20 -9.91 13.50
N CYS A 76 -21.14 -9.57 14.37
CA CYS A 76 -22.18 -8.60 14.08
C CYS A 76 -21.54 -7.36 13.48
N PHE A 77 -21.93 -7.00 12.24
CA PHE A 77 -21.46 -5.82 11.53
C PHE A 77 -21.92 -4.56 12.29
N THR A 78 -21.19 -4.26 13.37
CA THR A 78 -21.40 -3.05 14.16
C THR A 78 -21.07 -1.84 13.28
N ARG A 79 -21.85 -0.77 13.40
CA ARG A 79 -21.60 0.50 12.66
C ARG A 79 -20.13 0.96 12.78
N GLY A 80 -19.52 0.75 13.96
CA GLY A 80 -18.11 1.05 14.20
C GLY A 80 -17.14 0.24 13.32
N TYR A 81 -17.44 -1.03 13.03
CA TYR A 81 -16.62 -1.86 12.15
C TYR A 81 -16.70 -1.40 10.69
N LEU A 82 -17.89 -0.98 10.23
CA LEU A 82 -18.04 -0.44 8.87
C LEU A 82 -17.24 0.85 8.68
N ILE A 83 -17.24 1.75 9.67
CA ILE A 83 -16.43 2.98 9.65
C ILE A 83 -14.93 2.62 9.62
N LYS A 84 -14.51 1.64 10.42
CA LYS A 84 -13.12 1.14 10.39
C LYS A 84 -12.74 0.61 9.01
N LEU A 85 -13.60 -0.16 8.35
CA LEU A 85 -13.35 -0.66 7.00
C LEU A 85 -13.25 0.46 5.96
N ILE A 86 -14.10 1.49 6.05
CA ILE A 86 -14.01 2.67 5.19
C ILE A 86 -12.63 3.33 5.38
N PHE A 87 -12.21 3.54 6.63
CA PHE A 87 -10.91 4.13 6.94
C PHE A 87 -9.76 3.26 6.40
N CYS A 88 -9.80 1.95 6.60
CA CYS A 88 -8.82 1.01 6.06
C CYS A 88 -8.76 1.05 4.53
N GLY A 89 -9.91 1.14 3.87
CA GLY A 89 -10.02 1.30 2.42
C GLY A 89 -9.38 2.59 1.92
N ILE A 90 -9.65 3.73 2.61
CA ILE A 90 -9.05 5.03 2.27
C ILE A 90 -7.52 4.97 2.36
N VAL A 91 -7.00 4.46 3.48
CA VAL A 91 -5.55 4.40 3.74
C VAL A 91 -4.85 3.45 2.76
N ALA A 92 -5.42 2.26 2.54
CA ALA A 92 -4.85 1.28 1.63
C ALA A 92 -4.82 1.77 0.17
N ALA A 93 -5.92 2.39 -0.29
CA ALA A 93 -6.00 2.97 -1.63
C ALA A 93 -5.03 4.14 -1.81
N GLY A 94 -4.91 5.01 -0.81
CA GLY A 94 -3.95 6.11 -0.81
C GLY A 94 -2.51 5.64 -0.91
N ALA A 95 -2.16 4.60 -0.18
CA ALA A 95 -0.84 4.00 -0.23
C ALA A 95 -0.49 3.43 -1.61
N MET A 96 -1.44 2.80 -2.29
CA MET A 96 -1.22 2.22 -3.62
C MET A 96 -0.90 3.26 -4.71
N ILE A 97 -1.29 4.52 -4.51
CA ILE A 97 -0.97 5.61 -5.45
C ILE A 97 0.51 6.01 -5.33
N ILE A 98 1.11 5.85 -4.16
CA ILE A 98 2.51 6.18 -3.93
C ILE A 98 3.37 4.97 -4.33
N PRO A 99 4.24 5.10 -5.36
CA PRO A 99 5.09 3.98 -5.79
C PRO A 99 5.98 3.52 -4.64
N GLY A 100 6.10 2.19 -4.46
CA GLY A 100 6.96 1.60 -3.43
C GLY A 100 6.25 1.31 -2.10
N ILE A 101 5.01 1.79 -1.88
CA ILE A 101 4.22 1.45 -0.69
C ILE A 101 3.15 0.41 -1.04
N SER A 102 3.11 -0.67 -0.27
CA SER A 102 2.13 -1.76 -0.47
C SER A 102 0.87 -1.51 0.35
N GLY A 103 -0.28 -1.37 -0.32
CA GLY A 103 -1.58 -1.27 0.35
C GLY A 103 -1.94 -2.52 1.17
N SER A 104 -1.52 -3.70 0.73
CA SER A 104 -1.71 -4.95 1.48
C SER A 104 -0.92 -4.97 2.79
N LEU A 105 0.29 -4.44 2.79
CA LEU A 105 1.09 -4.30 4.02
C LEU A 105 0.42 -3.35 5.01
N LEU A 106 -0.15 -2.24 4.54
CA LEU A 106 -0.92 -1.33 5.40
C LEU A 106 -2.17 -2.00 5.98
N LEU A 107 -2.91 -2.75 5.19
CA LEU A 107 -4.04 -3.54 5.70
C LEU A 107 -3.59 -4.56 6.75
N MET A 108 -2.41 -5.17 6.57
CA MET A 108 -1.80 -6.06 7.55
C MET A 108 -1.49 -5.34 8.86
N MET A 109 -0.87 -4.16 8.77
CA MET A 109 -0.56 -3.33 9.94
C MET A 109 -1.82 -2.85 10.69
N LEU A 110 -2.91 -2.60 9.95
CA LEU A 110 -4.22 -2.27 10.52
C LEU A 110 -4.99 -3.49 11.05
N GLY A 111 -4.44 -4.70 10.85
CA GLY A 111 -5.04 -5.96 11.30
C GLY A 111 -6.26 -6.41 10.48
N GLU A 112 -6.51 -5.80 9.31
CA GLU A 112 -7.70 -6.06 8.49
C GLU A 112 -7.41 -6.82 7.19
N TYR A 113 -6.17 -7.14 6.90
CA TYR A 113 -5.79 -7.81 5.65
C TYR A 113 -6.55 -9.14 5.42
N TYR A 114 -6.54 -10.03 6.41
CA TYR A 114 -7.21 -11.33 6.30
C TYR A 114 -8.72 -11.19 6.23
N ASN A 115 -9.29 -10.20 6.92
CA ASN A 115 -10.71 -9.89 6.88
C ASN A 115 -11.13 -9.42 5.48
N VAL A 116 -10.34 -8.54 4.86
CA VAL A 116 -10.55 -8.06 3.49
C VAL A 116 -10.43 -9.20 2.48
N VAL A 117 -9.39 -10.04 2.59
CA VAL A 117 -9.23 -11.22 1.73
C VAL A 117 -10.40 -12.18 1.87
N TYR A 118 -10.87 -12.43 3.10
CA TYR A 118 -12.05 -13.26 3.35
C TYR A 118 -13.30 -12.67 2.72
N LEU A 119 -13.57 -11.37 2.90
CA LEU A 119 -14.72 -10.69 2.30
C LEU A 119 -14.74 -10.82 0.77
N ILE A 120 -13.58 -10.65 0.12
CA ILE A 120 -13.45 -10.76 -1.33
C ILE A 120 -13.62 -12.21 -1.79
N SER A 121 -12.98 -13.16 -1.12
CA SER A 121 -13.08 -14.58 -1.49
C SER A 121 -14.47 -15.16 -1.27
N SER A 122 -15.17 -14.69 -0.25
CA SER A 122 -16.53 -15.14 0.09
C SER A 122 -17.62 -14.50 -0.80
N LEU A 123 -17.26 -13.55 -1.68
CA LEU A 123 -18.23 -12.89 -2.56
C LEU A 123 -18.93 -13.88 -3.50
N ALA A 124 -18.17 -14.83 -4.06
CA ALA A 124 -18.71 -15.82 -4.98
C ALA A 124 -19.71 -16.80 -4.30
N SER A 125 -19.40 -17.23 -3.08
CA SER A 125 -20.28 -18.09 -2.28
C SER A 125 -21.52 -17.32 -1.79
N ALA A 126 -21.36 -16.08 -1.35
CA ALA A 126 -22.46 -15.22 -0.91
C ALA A 126 -23.49 -14.95 -2.03
N LEU A 127 -23.01 -14.78 -3.27
CA LEU A 127 -23.89 -14.65 -4.44
C LEU A 127 -24.68 -15.94 -4.73
N ARG A 128 -24.08 -17.11 -4.51
CA ARG A 128 -24.75 -18.41 -4.68
C ARG A 128 -25.79 -18.68 -3.61
N GLU A 129 -25.46 -18.36 -2.35
CA GLU A 129 -26.30 -18.64 -1.18
C GLU A 129 -27.31 -17.53 -0.88
N LYS A 130 -27.34 -16.45 -1.70
CA LYS A 130 -28.16 -15.24 -1.49
C LYS A 130 -28.00 -14.64 -0.09
N SER A 131 -26.82 -14.79 0.50
CA SER A 131 -26.50 -14.26 1.83
C SER A 131 -26.09 -12.79 1.72
N PHE A 132 -26.99 -11.87 2.01
CA PHE A 132 -26.77 -10.42 1.90
C PHE A 132 -25.86 -9.84 3.00
N THR A 133 -25.52 -10.62 4.02
CA THR A 133 -24.78 -10.15 5.20
C THR A 133 -23.38 -9.62 4.87
N ILE A 134 -22.71 -10.15 3.85
CA ILE A 134 -21.34 -9.78 3.47
C ILE A 134 -21.29 -8.47 2.64
N PHE A 135 -22.41 -8.09 2.03
CA PHE A 135 -22.45 -6.91 1.15
C PHE A 135 -22.22 -5.59 1.90
N GLY A 136 -22.71 -5.47 3.15
CA GLY A 136 -22.49 -4.27 3.96
C GLY A 136 -21.01 -3.89 4.12
N PRO A 137 -20.16 -4.78 4.67
CA PRO A 137 -18.72 -4.55 4.78
C PRO A 137 -18.01 -4.38 3.44
N LEU A 138 -18.42 -5.11 2.42
CA LEU A 138 -17.83 -5.00 1.09
C LEU A 138 -18.09 -3.61 0.47
N ILE A 139 -19.32 -3.11 0.59
CA ILE A 139 -19.69 -1.76 0.15
C ILE A 139 -18.93 -0.71 0.96
N ALA A 140 -18.82 -0.86 2.28
CA ALA A 140 -18.07 0.05 3.13
C ALA A 140 -16.60 0.12 2.70
N LEU A 141 -15.97 -1.03 2.45
CA LEU A 141 -14.60 -1.12 1.96
C LEU A 141 -14.46 -0.46 0.58
N ALA A 142 -15.36 -0.77 -0.36
CA ALA A 142 -15.37 -0.21 -1.72
C ALA A 142 -15.54 1.32 -1.71
N LEU A 143 -16.43 1.85 -0.87
CA LEU A 143 -16.58 3.29 -0.66
C LEU A 143 -15.30 3.91 -0.10
N GLY A 144 -14.67 3.26 0.87
CA GLY A 144 -13.38 3.70 1.41
C GLY A 144 -12.29 3.77 0.33
N ILE A 145 -12.16 2.73 -0.49
CA ILE A 145 -11.22 2.68 -1.61
C ILE A 145 -11.52 3.80 -2.61
N GLY A 146 -12.77 4.00 -3.00
CA GLY A 146 -13.18 5.05 -3.95
C GLY A 146 -12.84 6.45 -3.42
N ILE A 147 -13.19 6.74 -2.16
CA ILE A 147 -12.87 8.01 -1.50
C ILE A 147 -11.35 8.19 -1.43
N GLY A 148 -10.61 7.17 -1.03
CA GLY A 148 -9.15 7.18 -0.94
C GLY A 148 -8.49 7.49 -2.28
N LEU A 149 -8.86 6.78 -3.34
CA LEU A 149 -8.34 7.03 -4.69
C LEU A 149 -8.56 8.47 -5.15
N VAL A 150 -9.77 9.00 -4.99
CA VAL A 150 -10.10 10.38 -5.40
C VAL A 150 -9.34 11.40 -4.54
N ALA A 151 -9.33 11.24 -3.22
CA ALA A 151 -8.68 12.17 -2.30
C ALA A 151 -7.17 12.23 -2.52
N PHE A 152 -6.49 11.07 -2.55
CA PHE A 152 -5.05 11.01 -2.73
C PHE A 152 -4.62 11.40 -4.15
N SER A 153 -5.39 11.04 -5.18
CA SER A 153 -5.13 11.48 -6.56
C SER A 153 -5.19 13.02 -6.67
N LYS A 154 -6.20 13.65 -6.06
CA LYS A 154 -6.29 15.11 -6.01
C LYS A 154 -5.13 15.73 -5.22
N ALA A 155 -4.75 15.14 -4.08
CA ALA A 155 -3.64 15.62 -3.27
C ALA A 155 -2.31 15.55 -4.05
N ILE A 156 -2.02 14.43 -4.70
CA ILE A 156 -0.79 14.28 -5.51
C ILE A 156 -0.80 15.24 -6.70
N ASN A 157 -1.93 15.39 -7.39
CA ASN A 157 -2.04 16.35 -8.49
C ASN A 157 -1.81 17.78 -8.03
N TYR A 158 -2.35 18.17 -6.88
CA TYR A 158 -2.10 19.48 -6.27
C TYR A 158 -0.62 19.70 -5.93
N LEU A 159 0.03 18.70 -5.33
CA LEU A 159 1.46 18.73 -5.00
C LEU A 159 2.32 18.83 -6.26
N LEU A 160 2.00 18.08 -7.31
CA LEU A 160 2.73 18.13 -8.58
C LEU A 160 2.53 19.44 -9.32
N LYS A 161 1.37 20.12 -9.18
CA LYS A 161 1.15 21.44 -9.77
C LYS A 161 1.89 22.56 -9.04
N ASN A 162 1.84 22.55 -7.71
CA ASN A 162 2.35 23.67 -6.90
C ASN A 162 3.79 23.48 -6.42
N HIS A 163 4.22 22.22 -6.21
CA HIS A 163 5.52 21.84 -5.65
C HIS A 163 6.16 20.71 -6.42
N ARG A 164 6.20 20.81 -7.74
CA ARG A 164 6.63 19.73 -8.64
C ARG A 164 8.00 19.15 -8.29
N GLU A 165 9.02 20.02 -8.17
CA GLU A 165 10.39 19.56 -7.88
C GLU A 165 10.44 18.79 -6.56
N PHE A 166 9.89 19.37 -5.49
CA PHE A 166 9.86 18.74 -4.17
C PHE A 166 9.15 17.37 -4.19
N THR A 167 7.99 17.30 -4.85
CA THR A 167 7.18 16.07 -4.91
C THR A 167 7.90 14.96 -5.70
N LEU A 168 8.55 15.31 -6.81
CA LEU A 168 9.28 14.33 -7.60
C LEU A 168 10.50 13.77 -6.84
N PHE A 169 11.28 14.62 -6.15
CA PHE A 169 12.40 14.15 -5.32
C PHE A 169 11.91 13.32 -4.11
N PHE A 170 10.77 13.67 -3.52
CA PHE A 170 10.15 12.88 -2.46
C PHE A 170 9.77 11.47 -2.93
N ILE A 171 9.11 11.37 -4.10
CA ILE A 171 8.75 10.09 -4.72
C ILE A 171 10.00 9.28 -5.07
N GLU A 172 11.05 9.93 -5.59
CA GLU A 172 12.33 9.27 -5.91
C GLU A 172 12.98 8.68 -4.65
N GLY A 173 12.95 9.39 -3.53
CA GLY A 173 13.40 8.88 -2.25
C GLY A 173 12.67 7.59 -1.85
N ILE A 174 11.35 7.57 -1.97
CA ILE A 174 10.53 6.39 -1.68
C ILE A 174 10.90 5.22 -2.61
N ILE A 175 10.98 5.45 -3.92
CA ILE A 175 11.29 4.41 -4.92
C ILE A 175 12.69 3.82 -4.67
N THR A 176 13.69 4.66 -4.43
CA THR A 176 15.06 4.20 -4.17
C THR A 176 15.14 3.29 -2.95
N PHE A 177 14.51 3.69 -1.86
CA PHE A 177 14.49 2.89 -0.63
C PHE A 177 13.57 1.66 -0.72
N SER A 178 12.54 1.67 -1.56
CA SER A 178 11.73 0.48 -1.81
C SER A 178 12.52 -0.61 -2.57
N ILE A 179 13.43 -0.23 -3.45
CA ILE A 179 14.36 -1.16 -4.11
C ILE A 179 15.28 -1.81 -3.06
N ILE A 180 15.84 -1.02 -2.15
CA ILE A 180 16.70 -1.52 -1.06
C ILE A 180 15.91 -2.51 -0.19
N GLN A 181 14.68 -2.18 0.17
CA GLN A 181 13.80 -3.09 0.93
C GLN A 181 13.59 -4.42 0.21
N MET A 182 13.37 -4.39 -1.09
CA MET A 182 13.14 -5.58 -1.89
C MET A 182 14.37 -6.52 -1.87
N TRP A 183 15.59 -5.96 -1.86
CA TRP A 183 16.83 -6.72 -1.73
C TRP A 183 17.07 -7.27 -0.33
N LEU A 184 16.64 -6.54 0.71
CA LEU A 184 16.75 -7.00 2.11
C LEU A 184 15.74 -8.09 2.47
N SER A 185 14.68 -8.26 1.68
CA SER A 185 13.62 -9.24 1.93
C SER A 185 13.89 -10.63 1.31
N ILE A 186 15.03 -10.79 0.61
CA ILE A 186 15.49 -12.07 0.02
C ILE A 186 16.43 -12.80 0.96
#